data_1e5f2aa20f09a55c461fda7ef0ba3f90
#
_entry.id   1e5f2aa20f09a55c461fda7ef0ba3f90
#
_cell.length_a   1.000
_cell.length_b   1.000
_cell.length_c   1.000
_cell.angle_alpha   90.00
_cell.angle_beta   90.00
_cell.angle_gamma   90.00
#
_symmetry.space_group_name_H-M   'P 1'
#
loop_
_entity.id
_entity.type
_entity.pdbx_description
1 polymer ?
#
loop_
_entity_poly.entity_id
_entity_poly.type
_entity_poly.pdbx_seq_one_letter_code
_entity_poly.pdbx_strand_id
1 'polypeptide(L)'
;MKKYTFYIIGLMALVFGSCANQESVTVEKNTEKPFFDVKGFFESEIAESKLTKIEKTVRINGESETQILTEFDLNKELSIFLNSDINKPSLFDKYNTFETEFSTTYKTTDKELNVQRIKIFKDKNGDFLKILINRKADTQIYTSDKALTYEPNVGYTIKNAQKVLLSDKKDYEIEVKFQ
;
A
#
# COMPACT_ATOMS: atom_id res chain seq x y z
N MET A 1 -79.42 9.33 -48.57
CA MET A 1 -79.26 8.04 -49.26
C MET A 1 -77.85 7.51 -49.01
N LYS A 2 -77.83 6.26 -48.52
CA LYS A 2 -76.75 5.27 -48.52
C LYS A 2 -75.39 5.72 -47.88
N LYS A 3 -75.14 5.34 -46.63
CA LYS A 3 -74.58 4.06 -46.20
C LYS A 3 -73.26 3.73 -46.91
N TYR A 4 -72.13 3.89 -46.22
CA TYR A 4 -71.09 2.86 -46.17
C TYR A 4 -70.35 2.96 -44.84
N THR A 5 -70.87 2.21 -43.90
CA THR A 5 -70.12 1.60 -42.88
C THR A 5 -69.12 0.66 -43.53
N PHE A 6 -67.85 0.62 -43.13
CA PHE A 6 -67.24 -0.69 -42.92
C PHE A 6 -65.74 -0.58 -42.65
N TYR A 7 -65.40 -1.11 -41.51
CA TYR A 7 -64.20 -1.89 -41.22
C TYR A 7 -62.82 -1.26 -41.44
N ILE A 8 -62.35 -0.69 -40.40
CA ILE A 8 -60.93 -0.80 -40.13
C ILE A 8 -60.78 -1.66 -38.89
N ILE A 9 -60.84 -2.97 -39.13
CA ILE A 9 -60.41 -3.98 -38.20
C ILE A 9 -58.88 -3.84 -38.05
N GLY A 10 -58.49 -3.59 -36.89
CA GLY A 10 -57.36 -4.13 -36.15
C GLY A 10 -56.11 -4.58 -36.95
N LEU A 11 -55.11 -3.76 -36.91
CA LEU A 11 -53.78 -4.30 -36.88
C LEU A 11 -53.07 -3.68 -35.68
N MET A 12 -53.39 -4.23 -34.51
CA MET A 12 -52.64 -4.00 -33.30
C MET A 12 -51.35 -4.80 -33.42
N ALA A 13 -50.37 -4.17 -33.98
CA ALA A 13 -49.03 -4.70 -34.01
C ALA A 13 -48.48 -4.78 -32.58
N LEU A 14 -48.46 -6.00 -32.06
CA LEU A 14 -47.75 -6.36 -30.85
C LEU A 14 -46.26 -6.02 -31.03
N VAL A 15 -45.84 -4.86 -30.56
CA VAL A 15 -44.45 -4.56 -30.36
C VAL A 15 -44.03 -5.37 -29.12
N PHE A 16 -43.60 -6.59 -29.33
CA PHE A 16 -42.83 -7.30 -28.32
C PHE A 16 -41.54 -6.53 -28.14
N GLY A 17 -41.52 -5.72 -27.07
CA GLY A 17 -40.29 -5.17 -26.54
C GLY A 17 -39.41 -6.32 -26.11
N SER A 18 -38.45 -6.65 -27.00
CA SER A 18 -37.32 -7.45 -26.63
C SER A 18 -36.51 -6.66 -25.58
N CYS A 19 -36.75 -6.95 -24.29
CA CYS A 19 -35.79 -6.64 -23.26
C CYS A 19 -34.56 -7.49 -23.57
N ALA A 20 -33.62 -6.93 -24.31
CA ALA A 20 -32.27 -7.42 -24.33
C ALA A 20 -31.78 -7.34 -22.89
N ASN A 21 -31.68 -8.48 -22.20
CA ASN A 21 -30.86 -8.61 -21.02
C ASN A 21 -29.45 -8.19 -21.46
N GLN A 22 -29.10 -6.96 -21.16
CA GLN A 22 -27.71 -6.55 -21.09
C GLN A 22 -27.15 -7.32 -19.89
N GLU A 23 -26.61 -8.50 -20.16
CA GLU A 23 -25.63 -9.10 -19.27
C GLU A 23 -24.57 -8.02 -19.09
N SER A 24 -24.59 -7.40 -17.93
CA SER A 24 -23.48 -6.61 -17.46
C SER A 24 -22.33 -7.61 -17.33
N VAL A 25 -21.51 -7.69 -18.37
CA VAL A 25 -20.20 -8.29 -18.28
C VAL A 25 -19.47 -7.43 -17.25
N THR A 26 -19.56 -7.83 -15.99
CA THR A 26 -18.60 -7.40 -14.98
C THR A 26 -17.27 -7.96 -15.46
N VAL A 27 -16.54 -7.13 -16.19
CA VAL A 27 -15.11 -7.35 -16.39
C VAL A 27 -14.56 -7.28 -14.97
N GLU A 28 -14.41 -8.46 -14.37
CA GLU A 28 -13.49 -8.58 -13.22
C GLU A 28 -12.17 -8.04 -13.76
N LYS A 29 -11.90 -6.81 -13.37
CA LYS A 29 -10.61 -6.20 -13.61
C LYS A 29 -9.67 -7.00 -12.73
N ASN A 30 -9.11 -8.06 -13.30
CA ASN A 30 -8.04 -8.82 -12.69
C ASN A 30 -6.91 -7.80 -12.50
N THR A 31 -6.92 -7.15 -11.35
CA THR A 31 -5.89 -6.20 -10.96
C THR A 31 -4.73 -7.05 -10.49
N GLU A 32 -4.02 -7.64 -11.47
CA GLU A 32 -2.72 -8.24 -11.19
C GLU A 32 -1.89 -7.15 -10.54
N LYS A 33 -1.53 -7.39 -9.28
CA LYS A 33 -0.59 -6.55 -8.56
C LYS A 33 0.80 -6.95 -9.05
N PRO A 34 1.47 -6.13 -9.87
CA PRO A 34 2.77 -6.49 -10.45
C PRO A 34 3.89 -6.55 -9.41
N PHE A 35 3.64 -6.03 -8.21
CA PHE A 35 4.58 -5.94 -7.12
C PHE A 35 4.06 -6.70 -5.89
N PHE A 36 4.94 -6.94 -4.92
CA PHE A 36 4.54 -7.46 -3.62
C PHE A 36 3.46 -6.57 -2.99
N ASP A 37 2.38 -7.20 -2.51
CA ASP A 37 1.25 -6.50 -1.88
C ASP A 37 1.62 -6.05 -0.47
N VAL A 38 2.34 -4.93 -0.38
CA VAL A 38 2.78 -4.36 0.90
C VAL A 38 1.58 -4.05 1.79
N LYS A 39 0.53 -3.45 1.21
CA LYS A 39 -0.66 -3.07 1.97
C LYS A 39 -1.38 -4.31 2.53
N GLY A 40 -1.68 -5.30 1.68
CA GLY A 40 -2.35 -6.53 2.10
C GLY A 40 -1.54 -7.32 3.12
N PHE A 41 -0.20 -7.35 2.96
CA PHE A 41 0.69 -7.97 3.94
C PHE A 41 0.55 -7.34 5.33
N PHE A 42 0.65 -6.02 5.45
CA PHE A 42 0.53 -5.34 6.74
C PHE A 42 -0.90 -5.36 7.30
N GLU A 43 -1.94 -5.34 6.45
CA GLU A 43 -3.33 -5.54 6.89
C GLU A 43 -3.51 -6.93 7.54
N SER A 44 -2.89 -7.99 6.98
CA SER A 44 -2.90 -9.33 7.56
C SER A 44 -2.12 -9.39 8.89
N GLU A 45 -0.90 -8.85 8.92
CA GLU A 45 -0.08 -8.76 10.14
C GLU A 45 -0.82 -8.06 11.29
N ILE A 46 -1.57 -6.99 10.99
CA ILE A 46 -2.38 -6.26 11.97
C ILE A 46 -3.57 -7.12 12.43
N ALA A 47 -4.29 -7.74 11.50
CA ALA A 47 -5.49 -8.53 11.79
C ALA A 47 -5.19 -9.80 12.60
N GLU A 48 -4.05 -10.42 12.35
CA GLU A 48 -3.62 -11.66 13.01
C GLU A 48 -2.80 -11.40 14.29
N SER A 49 -2.47 -10.15 14.56
CA SER A 49 -1.63 -9.76 15.69
C SER A 49 -2.25 -10.15 17.03
N LYS A 50 -1.44 -10.79 17.88
CA LYS A 50 -1.74 -11.09 19.28
C LYS A 50 -0.89 -10.28 20.25
N LEU A 51 -0.27 -9.21 19.76
CA LEU A 51 0.60 -8.36 20.55
C LEU A 51 -0.19 -7.67 21.65
N THR A 52 0.28 -7.82 22.87
CA THR A 52 -0.30 -7.15 24.04
C THR A 52 0.59 -6.05 24.58
N LYS A 53 1.83 -6.01 24.12
CA LYS A 53 2.84 -5.08 24.62
C LYS A 53 3.90 -4.82 23.55
N ILE A 54 4.39 -3.60 23.49
CA ILE A 54 5.55 -3.21 22.67
C ILE A 54 6.54 -2.41 23.51
N GLU A 55 7.83 -2.58 23.22
CA GLU A 55 8.88 -1.70 23.72
C GLU A 55 9.26 -0.73 22.61
N LYS A 56 9.06 0.56 22.85
CA LYS A 56 9.32 1.63 21.88
C LYS A 56 10.45 2.52 22.37
N THR A 57 11.52 2.59 21.59
CA THR A 57 12.65 3.49 21.80
C THR A 57 12.64 4.56 20.72
N VAL A 58 12.66 5.81 21.14
CA VAL A 58 12.79 6.99 20.26
C VAL A 58 14.16 7.60 20.51
N ARG A 59 14.92 7.83 19.43
CA ARG A 59 16.22 8.53 19.46
C ARG A 59 16.13 9.79 18.62
N ILE A 60 16.59 10.92 19.15
CA ILE A 60 16.62 12.22 18.47
C ILE A 60 18.00 12.82 18.67
N ASN A 61 18.76 12.99 17.60
CA ASN A 61 20.11 13.58 17.64
C ASN A 61 21.04 12.92 18.69
N GLY A 62 20.86 11.64 18.96
CA GLY A 62 21.68 10.87 19.92
C GLY A 62 21.07 10.69 21.30
N GLU A 63 20.11 11.51 21.70
CA GLU A 63 19.34 11.31 22.92
C GLU A 63 18.26 10.25 22.71
N SER A 64 18.02 9.39 23.69
CA SER A 64 17.05 8.30 23.57
C SER A 64 16.14 8.19 24.77
N GLU A 65 14.88 7.84 24.51
CA GLU A 65 13.88 7.48 25.51
C GLU A 65 13.25 6.15 25.12
N THR A 66 13.03 5.29 26.12
CA THR A 66 12.38 3.99 25.93
C THR A 66 11.14 3.88 26.80
N GLN A 67 10.04 3.42 26.22
CA GLN A 67 8.78 3.20 26.91
C GLN A 67 8.24 1.81 26.57
N ILE A 68 7.56 1.17 27.54
CA ILE A 68 6.77 -0.04 27.33
C ILE A 68 5.31 0.39 27.23
N LEU A 69 4.66 0.07 26.11
CA LEU A 69 3.28 0.41 25.84
C LEU A 69 2.44 -0.86 25.85
N THR A 70 1.38 -0.88 26.67
CA THR A 70 0.35 -1.91 26.72
C THR A 70 -0.97 -1.47 26.05
N GLU A 71 -1.09 -0.18 25.79
CA GLU A 71 -2.18 0.41 25.00
C GLU A 71 -1.57 1.09 23.78
N PHE A 72 -1.79 0.52 22.59
CA PHE A 72 -1.30 1.05 21.33
C PHE A 72 -2.23 0.64 20.18
N ASP A 73 -2.21 1.41 19.12
CA ASP A 73 -2.96 1.13 17.89
C ASP A 73 -1.97 0.68 16.81
N LEU A 74 -1.94 -0.62 16.53
CA LEU A 74 -1.00 -1.21 15.58
C LEU A 74 -1.22 -0.67 14.14
N ASN A 75 -2.45 -0.25 13.78
CA ASN A 75 -2.70 0.42 12.51
C ASN A 75 -1.95 1.77 12.43
N LYS A 76 -1.91 2.53 13.52
CA LYS A 76 -1.15 3.78 13.57
C LYS A 76 0.35 3.53 13.55
N GLU A 77 0.81 2.54 14.32
CA GLU A 77 2.23 2.17 14.39
C GLU A 77 2.77 1.72 13.03
N LEU A 78 2.00 0.92 12.28
CA LEU A 78 2.40 0.40 10.97
C LEU A 78 1.91 1.23 9.77
N SER A 79 1.26 2.37 10.01
CA SER A 79 0.67 3.21 8.96
C SER A 79 1.65 3.64 7.87
N ILE A 80 2.90 3.93 8.24
CA ILE A 80 3.94 4.33 7.28
C ILE A 80 4.30 3.19 6.31
N PHE A 81 4.24 1.94 6.77
CA PHE A 81 4.46 0.76 5.95
C PHE A 81 3.27 0.53 5.01
N LEU A 82 2.03 0.54 5.54
CA LEU A 82 0.79 0.47 4.74
C LEU A 82 0.77 1.50 3.60
N ASN A 83 1.17 2.74 3.91
CA ASN A 83 1.24 3.84 2.95
C ASN A 83 2.47 3.77 2.01
N SER A 84 3.25 2.71 2.07
CA SER A 84 4.38 2.48 1.18
C SER A 84 4.05 1.51 0.05
N ASP A 85 2.80 1.07 -0.07
CA ASP A 85 2.37 0.21 -1.18
C ASP A 85 2.49 0.93 -2.53
N ILE A 86 3.10 0.24 -3.50
CA ILE A 86 3.35 0.75 -4.85
C ILE A 86 2.42 0.10 -5.90
N ASN A 87 1.48 -0.75 -5.50
CA ASN A 87 0.49 -1.36 -6.39
C ASN A 87 -0.63 -0.38 -6.76
N LYS A 88 -0.24 0.75 -7.34
CA LYS A 88 -1.15 1.75 -7.91
C LYS A 88 -0.98 1.74 -9.43
N PRO A 89 -2.06 1.76 -10.23
CA PRO A 89 -1.97 1.70 -11.69
C PRO A 89 -1.01 2.73 -12.31
N SER A 90 -0.93 3.93 -11.71
CA SER A 90 -0.01 5.00 -12.14
C SER A 90 1.47 4.73 -11.87
N LEU A 91 1.79 3.64 -11.15
CA LEU A 91 3.15 3.30 -10.75
C LEU A 91 3.66 2.00 -11.39
N PHE A 92 2.85 1.30 -12.17
CA PHE A 92 3.21 -0.02 -12.71
C PHE A 92 4.42 0.00 -13.65
N ASP A 93 4.65 1.11 -14.34
CA ASP A 93 5.78 1.34 -15.25
C ASP A 93 6.94 2.11 -14.59
N LYS A 94 6.83 2.44 -13.29
CA LYS A 94 7.80 3.31 -12.60
C LYS A 94 8.89 2.56 -11.84
N TYR A 95 8.71 1.25 -11.63
CA TYR A 95 9.64 0.44 -10.85
C TYR A 95 10.23 -0.70 -11.67
N ASN A 96 11.53 -0.91 -11.55
CA ASN A 96 12.22 -2.08 -12.05
C ASN A 96 12.28 -3.15 -10.96
N THR A 97 12.06 -4.41 -11.34
CA THR A 97 12.14 -5.57 -10.45
C THR A 97 13.49 -6.25 -10.61
N PHE A 98 14.14 -6.54 -9.50
CA PHE A 98 15.37 -7.32 -9.42
C PHE A 98 15.16 -8.48 -8.46
N GLU A 99 15.39 -9.69 -8.94
CA GLU A 99 15.21 -10.92 -8.15
C GLU A 99 16.53 -11.63 -7.93
N THR A 100 16.67 -12.16 -6.73
CA THR A 100 17.72 -13.11 -6.33
C THR A 100 17.08 -14.29 -5.64
N GLU A 101 17.82 -15.34 -5.34
CA GLU A 101 17.32 -16.51 -4.59
C GLU A 101 16.65 -16.11 -3.26
N PHE A 102 17.17 -15.10 -2.57
CA PHE A 102 16.75 -14.71 -1.22
C PHE A 102 16.11 -13.32 -1.15
N SER A 103 15.86 -12.67 -2.28
CA SER A 103 15.22 -11.34 -2.23
C SER A 103 14.62 -10.90 -3.54
N THR A 104 13.53 -10.13 -3.44
CA THR A 104 12.94 -9.35 -4.54
C THR A 104 13.08 -7.88 -4.21
N THR A 105 13.59 -7.09 -5.15
CA THR A 105 13.77 -5.63 -4.99
C THR A 105 13.01 -4.89 -6.07
N TYR A 106 12.18 -3.94 -5.68
CA TYR A 106 11.54 -2.97 -6.55
C TYR A 106 12.23 -1.62 -6.36
N LYS A 107 12.70 -1.01 -7.44
CA LYS A 107 13.45 0.24 -7.39
C LYS A 107 13.04 1.17 -8.52
N THR A 108 12.83 2.45 -8.20
CA THR A 108 12.61 3.51 -9.17
C THR A 108 13.86 4.37 -9.36
N THR A 109 13.96 5.02 -10.53
CA THR A 109 14.92 6.11 -10.79
C THR A 109 14.25 7.47 -10.75
N ASP A 110 12.91 7.51 -10.64
CA ASP A 110 12.13 8.72 -10.53
C ASP A 110 12.25 9.29 -9.11
N LYS A 111 12.89 10.45 -8.99
CA LYS A 111 13.17 11.10 -7.70
C LYS A 111 11.94 11.78 -7.09
N GLU A 112 10.88 11.98 -7.86
CA GLU A 112 9.64 12.59 -7.41
C GLU A 112 8.75 11.59 -6.64
N LEU A 113 8.98 10.29 -6.80
CA LEU A 113 8.24 9.27 -6.10
C LEU A 113 8.71 9.14 -4.64
N ASN A 114 7.75 9.13 -3.72
CA ASN A 114 8.06 9.02 -2.29
C ASN A 114 8.71 7.68 -1.91
N VAL A 115 8.28 6.57 -2.51
CA VAL A 115 8.88 5.25 -2.29
C VAL A 115 9.97 5.05 -3.35
N GLN A 116 11.23 4.99 -2.92
CA GLN A 116 12.37 4.86 -3.84
C GLN A 116 12.78 3.40 -4.05
N ARG A 117 12.60 2.58 -3.02
CA ARG A 117 12.97 1.16 -3.08
C ARG A 117 12.15 0.37 -2.05
N ILE A 118 11.72 -0.82 -2.44
CA ILE A 118 11.24 -1.87 -1.55
C ILE A 118 12.09 -3.10 -1.79
N LYS A 119 12.60 -3.72 -0.73
CA LYS A 119 13.32 -4.98 -0.80
C LYS A 119 12.71 -5.97 0.19
N ILE A 120 12.23 -7.08 -0.35
CA ILE A 120 11.67 -8.20 0.40
C ILE A 120 12.77 -9.26 0.53
N PHE A 121 13.01 -9.74 1.74
CA PHE A 121 13.89 -10.85 2.00
C PHE A 121 13.09 -12.11 2.29
N LYS A 122 13.56 -13.21 1.76
CA LYS A 122 12.95 -14.54 1.92
C LYS A 122 14.01 -15.51 2.42
N ASP A 123 13.56 -16.53 3.11
CA ASP A 123 14.43 -17.66 3.48
C ASP A 123 14.59 -18.64 2.30
N LYS A 124 15.30 -19.73 2.52
CA LYS A 124 15.53 -20.81 1.53
C LYS A 124 14.26 -21.55 1.10
N ASN A 125 13.17 -21.43 1.86
CA ASN A 125 11.87 -22.03 1.54
C ASN A 125 10.97 -21.04 0.78
N GLY A 126 11.39 -19.78 0.64
CA GLY A 126 10.63 -18.69 0.05
C GLY A 126 9.75 -17.93 1.05
N ASP A 127 9.85 -18.27 2.35
CA ASP A 127 9.08 -17.60 3.39
C ASP A 127 9.61 -16.18 3.64
N PHE A 128 8.68 -15.26 3.94
CA PHE A 128 9.01 -13.87 4.21
C PHE A 128 9.82 -13.74 5.50
N LEU A 129 10.97 -13.07 5.41
CA LEU A 129 11.83 -12.77 6.57
C LEU A 129 11.72 -11.32 7.01
N LYS A 130 11.88 -10.39 6.09
CA LYS A 130 11.80 -8.95 6.39
C LYS A 130 11.58 -8.11 5.16
N ILE A 131 11.14 -6.88 5.38
CA ILE A 131 11.04 -5.86 4.35
C ILE A 131 11.88 -4.64 4.71
N LEU A 132 12.57 -4.09 3.72
CA LEU A 132 13.22 -2.79 3.78
C LEU A 132 12.55 -1.86 2.79
N ILE A 133 12.16 -0.67 3.25
CA ILE A 133 11.55 0.37 2.41
C ILE A 133 12.35 1.65 2.55
N ASN A 134 12.82 2.20 1.44
CA ASN A 134 13.42 3.53 1.40
C ASN A 134 12.41 4.52 0.84
N ARG A 135 12.17 5.58 1.59
CA ARG A 135 11.29 6.67 1.18
C ARG A 135 12.06 7.97 1.16
N LYS A 136 11.72 8.83 0.22
CA LYS A 136 12.29 10.17 0.11
C LYS A 136 11.17 11.20 -0.05
N ALA A 137 11.36 12.35 0.57
CA ALA A 137 10.62 13.56 0.25
C ALA A 137 11.63 14.66 -0.01
N ASP A 138 11.44 15.41 -1.10
CA ASP A 138 12.32 16.50 -1.49
C ASP A 138 11.46 17.65 -2.01
N THR A 139 11.36 18.69 -1.23
CA THR A 139 10.60 19.89 -1.56
C THR A 139 11.48 21.12 -1.34
N GLN A 140 11.03 22.29 -1.78
CA GLN A 140 11.81 23.55 -1.63
C GLN A 140 12.14 23.89 -0.17
N ILE A 141 11.33 23.43 0.79
CA ILE A 141 11.44 23.79 2.20
C ILE A 141 11.74 22.60 3.13
N TYR A 142 11.68 21.38 2.61
CA TYR A 142 11.81 20.18 3.43
C TYR A 142 12.40 19.02 2.63
N THR A 143 13.42 18.38 3.17
CA THR A 143 13.96 17.12 2.69
C THR A 143 13.89 16.05 3.77
N SER A 144 13.64 14.82 3.40
CA SER A 144 13.58 13.68 4.31
C SER A 144 13.98 12.40 3.59
N ASP A 145 14.91 11.66 4.17
CA ASP A 145 15.30 10.32 3.76
C ASP A 145 14.94 9.35 4.88
N LYS A 146 13.98 8.44 4.59
CA LYS A 146 13.52 7.43 5.55
C LYS A 146 13.94 6.03 5.12
N ALA A 147 14.48 5.28 6.08
CA ALA A 147 14.70 3.85 5.96
C ALA A 147 13.81 3.13 6.97
N LEU A 148 12.92 2.28 6.46
CA LEU A 148 11.99 1.48 7.26
C LEU A 148 12.44 0.03 7.17
N THR A 149 12.42 -0.66 8.31
CA THR A 149 12.67 -2.11 8.40
C THR A 149 11.55 -2.73 9.22
N TYR A 150 11.00 -3.85 8.77
CA TYR A 150 10.04 -4.64 9.54
C TYR A 150 10.43 -6.12 9.47
N GLU A 151 10.38 -6.79 10.60
CA GLU A 151 10.61 -8.23 10.76
C GLU A 151 9.43 -8.82 11.56
N PRO A 152 8.69 -9.80 11.01
CA PRO A 152 7.55 -10.43 11.70
C PRO A 152 7.96 -10.97 13.07
N ASN A 153 7.10 -10.79 14.05
CA ASN A 153 7.30 -11.23 15.45
C ASN A 153 8.53 -10.63 16.17
N VAL A 154 9.31 -9.78 15.52
CA VAL A 154 10.47 -9.10 16.10
C VAL A 154 10.16 -7.62 16.34
N GLY A 155 9.72 -6.90 15.32
CA GLY A 155 9.44 -5.49 15.42
C GLY A 155 9.78 -4.69 14.17
N TYR A 156 9.95 -3.38 14.35
CA TYR A 156 10.30 -2.52 13.25
C TYR A 156 11.24 -1.38 13.67
N THR A 157 11.91 -0.81 12.67
CA THR A 157 12.74 0.38 12.84
C THR A 157 12.40 1.40 11.77
N ILE A 158 12.33 2.67 12.16
CA ILE A 158 12.17 3.82 11.27
C ILE A 158 13.33 4.76 11.53
N LYS A 159 14.24 4.90 10.56
CA LYS A 159 15.30 5.92 10.58
C LYS A 159 14.92 7.04 9.63
N ASN A 160 15.06 8.27 10.07
CA ASN A 160 14.74 9.44 9.26
C ASN A 160 15.81 10.52 9.44
N ALA A 161 16.46 10.88 8.35
CA ALA A 161 17.31 12.06 8.26
C ALA A 161 16.52 13.17 7.58
N GLN A 162 16.25 14.27 8.28
CA GLN A 162 15.45 15.37 7.72
C GLN A 162 16.13 16.72 7.87
N LYS A 163 15.82 17.61 6.93
CA LYS A 163 16.23 19.01 6.97
C LYS A 163 15.07 19.89 6.56
N VAL A 164 14.79 20.90 7.37
CA VAL A 164 13.84 21.98 7.05
C VAL A 164 14.65 23.22 6.66
N LEU A 165 14.13 24.04 5.76
CA LEU A 165 14.77 25.28 5.35
C LEU A 165 15.07 26.15 6.59
N LEU A 166 16.28 26.69 6.66
CA LEU A 166 16.79 27.52 7.77
C LEU A 166 16.87 26.79 9.12
N SER A 167 16.86 25.46 9.14
CA SER A 167 17.03 24.64 10.35
C SER A 167 18.19 23.67 10.18
N ASP A 168 18.77 23.23 11.30
CA ASP A 168 19.77 22.17 11.30
C ASP A 168 19.15 20.82 10.88
N LYS A 169 19.99 19.97 10.32
CA LYS A 169 19.62 18.58 10.05
C LYS A 169 19.28 17.89 11.36
N LYS A 170 18.18 17.10 11.36
CA LYS A 170 17.76 16.29 12.51
C LYS A 170 17.69 14.83 12.10
N ASP A 171 18.26 13.99 12.92
CA ASP A 171 18.21 12.54 12.76
C ASP A 171 17.28 11.95 13.81
N TYR A 172 16.31 11.16 13.36
CA TYR A 172 15.34 10.46 14.22
C TYR A 172 15.45 8.97 13.97
N GLU A 173 15.36 8.20 15.04
CA GLU A 173 15.22 6.75 14.96
C GLU A 173 14.11 6.32 15.91
N ILE A 174 13.18 5.53 15.41
CA ILE A 174 12.16 4.83 16.19
C ILE A 174 12.44 3.35 16.04
N GLU A 175 12.65 2.67 17.14
CA GLU A 175 12.80 1.22 17.23
C GLU A 175 11.65 0.68 18.07
N VAL A 176 10.92 -0.31 17.54
CA VAL A 176 9.85 -0.98 18.28
C VAL A 176 10.12 -2.48 18.27
N LYS A 177 10.10 -3.07 19.46
CA LYS A 177 10.20 -4.52 19.67
C LYS A 177 8.85 -5.05 20.13
N PHE A 178 8.42 -6.11 19.50
CA PHE A 178 7.20 -6.84 19.84
C PHE A 178 7.44 -7.74 21.05
N GLN A 179 6.45 -7.80 21.98
CA GLN A 179 6.55 -8.58 23.23
C GLN A 179 5.24 -9.30 23.55
#